data_a2069d408518c092e18de4896131fc1a
#
_entry.id   a2069d408518c092e18de4896131fc1a
#
_cell.length_a   1.000
_cell.length_b   1.000
_cell.length_c   1.000
_cell.angle_alpha   90.00
_cell.angle_beta   90.00
_cell.angle_gamma   90.00
#
_symmetry.space_group_name_H-M   'P 1'
#
loop_
_entity.id
_entity.type
_entity.pdbx_description
1 polymer ?
#
loop_
_entity_poly.entity_id
_entity_poly.type
_entity_poly.pdbx_seq_one_letter_code
_entity_poly.pdbx_strand_id
1 'polypeptide(L)'
;MAAVTSIMRAQQIVMSRLNELLEPLELTFPRYEALMLLFYSRAGQLPLGKISDRLQVHRASVTNVVDKLVGSGYVERVRDGRDRRAVLALITAEGRLVARRASELLNGADFGMAPLDAAACENLYASLTPLRAGAGDYELADAPAAGDGQQRVSSRGVAR
;
A
#
# COMPACT_ATOMS: atom_id res chain seq x y z
N MET A 1 17.07 -11.47 20.48
CA MET A 1 16.99 -12.45 19.37
C MET A 1 15.54 -12.82 19.07
N ALA A 2 14.75 -13.35 20.02
CA ALA A 2 13.37 -13.83 19.75
C ALA A 2 12.46 -12.80 19.06
N ALA A 3 12.41 -11.55 19.54
CA ALA A 3 11.59 -10.49 18.94
C ALA A 3 11.94 -10.23 17.47
N VAL A 4 13.23 -10.09 17.17
CA VAL A 4 13.71 -9.85 15.79
C VAL A 4 13.30 -11.02 14.87
N THR A 5 13.55 -12.24 15.30
CA THR A 5 13.18 -13.45 14.54
C THR A 5 11.67 -13.54 14.34
N SER A 6 10.86 -13.20 15.37
CA SER A 6 9.40 -13.17 15.27
C SER A 6 8.90 -12.14 14.26
N ILE A 7 9.45 -10.92 14.26
CA ILE A 7 9.10 -9.88 13.29
C ILE A 7 9.40 -10.36 11.86
N MET A 8 10.61 -10.89 11.63
CA MET A 8 11.01 -11.36 10.29
C MET A 8 10.16 -12.52 9.80
N ARG A 9 9.82 -13.47 10.70
CA ARG A 9 8.95 -14.60 10.36
C ARG A 9 7.50 -14.16 10.12
N ALA A 10 6.97 -13.28 10.96
CA ALA A 10 5.62 -12.74 10.79
C ALA A 10 5.52 -11.99 9.45
N GLN A 11 6.49 -11.15 9.12
CA GLN A 11 6.55 -10.44 7.83
C GLN A 11 6.51 -11.41 6.65
N GLN A 12 7.30 -12.50 6.67
CA GLN A 12 7.30 -13.50 5.61
C GLN A 12 5.93 -14.19 5.46
N ILE A 13 5.31 -14.57 6.58
CA ILE A 13 4.00 -15.25 6.60
C ILE A 13 2.91 -14.31 6.04
N VAL A 14 2.86 -13.08 6.53
CA VAL A 14 1.85 -12.10 6.08
C VAL A 14 2.04 -11.79 4.60
N MET A 15 3.28 -11.53 4.15
CA MET A 15 3.57 -11.26 2.73
C MET A 15 3.17 -12.42 1.81
N SER A 16 3.40 -13.68 2.21
CA SER A 16 2.96 -14.85 1.43
C SER A 16 1.44 -14.85 1.27
N ARG A 17 0.70 -14.72 2.39
CA ARG A 17 -0.77 -14.69 2.39
C ARG A 17 -1.34 -13.55 1.55
N LEU A 18 -0.78 -12.34 1.69
CA LEU A 18 -1.22 -11.18 0.91
C LEU A 18 -1.00 -11.40 -0.60
N ASN A 19 0.15 -11.97 -0.98
CA ASN A 19 0.43 -12.24 -2.38
C ASN A 19 -0.48 -13.35 -2.94
N GLU A 20 -0.78 -14.40 -2.18
CA GLU A 20 -1.73 -15.46 -2.57
C GLU A 20 -3.13 -14.88 -2.81
N LEU A 21 -3.61 -13.98 -1.94
CA LEU A 21 -4.90 -13.31 -2.10
C LEU A 21 -4.95 -12.41 -3.34
N LEU A 22 -3.83 -11.81 -3.71
CA LEU A 22 -3.72 -10.85 -4.82
C LEU A 22 -3.37 -11.51 -6.16
N GLU A 23 -2.95 -12.78 -6.17
CA GLU A 23 -2.55 -13.52 -7.38
C GLU A 23 -3.62 -13.51 -8.48
N PRO A 24 -4.94 -13.70 -8.19
CA PRO A 24 -5.98 -13.68 -9.22
C PRO A 24 -6.14 -12.33 -9.94
N LEU A 25 -5.55 -11.26 -9.39
CA LEU A 25 -5.54 -9.91 -9.95
C LEU A 25 -4.17 -9.56 -10.56
N GLU A 26 -3.28 -10.53 -10.71
CA GLU A 26 -1.89 -10.32 -11.18
C GLU A 26 -1.11 -9.28 -10.34
N LEU A 27 -1.49 -9.12 -9.08
CA LEU A 27 -0.86 -8.21 -8.14
C LEU A 27 0.03 -8.95 -7.14
N THR A 28 1.06 -8.24 -6.66
CA THR A 28 1.76 -8.53 -5.42
C THR A 28 1.45 -7.40 -4.44
N PHE A 29 1.70 -7.61 -3.15
CA PHE A 29 1.41 -6.58 -2.16
C PHE A 29 2.13 -5.24 -2.44
N PRO A 30 3.42 -5.19 -2.83
CA PRO A 30 4.07 -3.94 -3.23
C PRO A 30 3.42 -3.25 -4.45
N ARG A 31 2.87 -4.02 -5.41
CA ARG A 31 2.13 -3.45 -6.54
C ARG A 31 0.79 -2.89 -6.10
N TYR A 32 0.09 -3.60 -5.21
CA TYR A 32 -1.14 -3.10 -4.59
C TYR A 32 -0.90 -1.79 -3.84
N GLU A 33 0.14 -1.70 -2.99
CA GLU A 33 0.48 -0.47 -2.27
C GLU A 33 0.74 0.71 -3.23
N ALA A 34 1.54 0.49 -4.27
CA ALA A 34 1.80 1.51 -5.28
C ALA A 34 0.50 1.95 -5.99
N LEU A 35 -0.37 0.99 -6.34
CA LEU A 35 -1.65 1.25 -6.97
C LEU A 35 -2.59 2.05 -6.05
N MET A 36 -2.62 1.75 -4.75
CA MET A 36 -3.40 2.48 -3.75
C MET A 36 -2.89 3.91 -3.52
N LEU A 37 -1.57 4.13 -3.55
CA LEU A 37 -1.02 5.49 -3.52
C LEU A 37 -1.53 6.34 -4.68
N LEU A 38 -1.59 5.76 -5.88
CA LEU A 38 -2.15 6.43 -7.06
C LEU A 38 -3.66 6.62 -6.93
N PHE A 39 -4.38 5.60 -6.46
CA PHE A 39 -5.83 5.63 -6.28
C PHE A 39 -6.29 6.77 -5.37
N TYR A 40 -5.58 7.01 -4.27
CA TYR A 40 -5.88 8.07 -3.32
C TYR A 40 -5.23 9.41 -3.66
N SER A 41 -4.34 9.46 -4.65
CA SER A 41 -3.74 10.73 -5.07
C SER A 41 -4.79 11.63 -5.72
N ARG A 42 -4.68 12.96 -5.50
CA ARG A 42 -5.66 13.94 -5.96
C ARG A 42 -5.96 13.88 -7.46
N ALA A 43 -4.95 13.61 -8.28
CA ALA A 43 -5.07 13.56 -9.74
C ALA A 43 -4.95 12.12 -10.30
N GLY A 44 -4.92 11.09 -9.46
CA GLY A 44 -4.68 9.71 -9.87
C GLY A 44 -3.25 9.47 -10.37
N GLN A 45 -2.33 10.40 -10.13
CA GLN A 45 -0.96 10.34 -10.63
C GLN A 45 0.06 10.83 -9.60
N LEU A 46 1.25 10.25 -9.64
CA LEU A 46 2.39 10.63 -8.78
C LEU A 46 3.71 10.48 -9.54
N PRO A 47 4.70 11.34 -9.25
CA PRO A 47 6.08 11.08 -9.66
C PRO A 47 6.62 9.80 -9.03
N LEU A 48 7.42 9.03 -9.77
CA LEU A 48 8.00 7.77 -9.27
C LEU A 48 8.81 7.99 -7.99
N GLY A 49 9.50 9.12 -7.85
CA GLY A 49 10.21 9.50 -6.63
C GLY A 49 9.28 9.61 -5.42
N LYS A 50 8.09 10.19 -5.59
CA LYS A 50 7.10 10.28 -4.50
C LYS A 50 6.53 8.93 -4.08
N ILE A 51 6.41 7.99 -5.03
CA ILE A 51 6.02 6.60 -4.72
C ILE A 51 7.14 5.93 -3.91
N SER A 52 8.41 6.13 -4.32
CA SER A 52 9.59 5.63 -3.61
C SER A 52 9.64 6.13 -2.16
N ASP A 53 9.48 7.43 -1.96
CA ASP A 53 9.53 8.07 -0.65
C ASP A 53 8.42 7.52 0.27
N ARG A 54 7.19 7.32 -0.27
CA ARG A 54 6.04 6.85 0.52
C ARG A 54 6.07 5.35 0.84
N LEU A 55 6.58 4.53 -0.08
CA LEU A 55 6.73 3.09 0.13
C LEU A 55 8.04 2.75 0.87
N GLN A 56 8.91 3.73 1.09
CA GLN A 56 10.23 3.56 1.71
C GLN A 56 11.07 2.45 1.06
N VAL A 57 11.00 2.39 -0.27
CA VAL A 57 11.77 1.44 -1.07
C VAL A 57 12.69 2.15 -2.04
N HIS A 58 13.75 1.49 -2.44
CA HIS A 58 14.70 2.05 -3.40
C HIS A 58 14.03 2.37 -4.74
N ARG A 59 14.44 3.46 -5.41
CA ARG A 59 13.88 3.90 -6.70
C ARG A 59 13.86 2.80 -7.78
N ALA A 60 14.88 1.95 -7.82
CA ALA A 60 14.92 0.84 -8.75
C ALA A 60 13.78 -0.17 -8.52
N SER A 61 13.41 -0.42 -7.25
CA SER A 61 12.28 -1.27 -6.90
C SER A 61 10.95 -0.67 -7.37
N VAL A 62 10.76 0.65 -7.19
CA VAL A 62 9.55 1.35 -7.69
C VAL A 62 9.46 1.29 -9.21
N THR A 63 10.58 1.47 -9.91
CA THR A 63 10.61 1.36 -11.37
C THR A 63 10.08 -0.01 -11.81
N ASN A 64 10.57 -1.09 -11.22
CA ASN A 64 10.10 -2.44 -11.51
C ASN A 64 8.62 -2.64 -11.17
N VAL A 65 8.17 -2.17 -9.99
CA VAL A 65 6.76 -2.23 -9.57
C VAL A 65 5.86 -1.52 -10.59
N VAL A 66 6.22 -0.29 -10.98
CA VAL A 66 5.44 0.50 -11.95
C VAL A 66 5.48 -0.14 -13.35
N ASP A 67 6.63 -0.68 -13.80
CA ASP A 67 6.73 -1.38 -15.09
C ASP A 67 5.79 -2.59 -15.16
N LYS A 68 5.68 -3.34 -14.08
CA LYS A 68 4.74 -4.47 -14.00
C LYS A 68 3.28 -4.00 -14.03
N LEU A 69 2.94 -2.92 -13.33
CA LEU A 69 1.60 -2.32 -13.36
C LEU A 69 1.26 -1.75 -14.75
N VAL A 70 2.24 -1.21 -15.47
CA VAL A 70 2.08 -0.79 -16.87
C VAL A 70 1.84 -2.00 -17.77
N GLY A 71 2.61 -3.07 -17.59
CA GLY A 71 2.44 -4.31 -18.34
C GLY A 71 1.06 -4.96 -18.17
N SER A 72 0.46 -4.82 -16.98
CA SER A 72 -0.92 -5.28 -16.70
C SER A 72 -2.00 -4.26 -17.11
N GLY A 73 -1.64 -3.08 -17.64
CA GLY A 73 -2.59 -2.06 -18.06
C GLY A 73 -3.25 -1.27 -16.91
N TYR A 74 -2.76 -1.41 -15.67
CA TYR A 74 -3.33 -0.74 -14.49
C TYR A 74 -2.79 0.67 -14.29
N VAL A 75 -1.64 0.97 -14.88
CA VAL A 75 -0.94 2.25 -14.80
C VAL A 75 -0.41 2.64 -16.17
N GLU A 76 -0.36 3.91 -16.46
CA GLU A 76 0.33 4.49 -17.60
C GLU A 76 1.49 5.38 -17.15
N ARG A 77 2.54 5.46 -17.96
CA ARG A 77 3.61 6.44 -17.78
C ARG A 77 3.31 7.67 -18.61
N VAL A 78 3.21 8.82 -17.95
CA VAL A 78 3.00 10.10 -18.61
C VAL A 78 4.14 11.06 -18.27
N ARG A 79 4.43 11.99 -19.19
CA ARG A 79 5.40 13.07 -18.92
C ARG A 79 4.74 14.12 -18.06
N ASP A 80 5.47 14.67 -17.09
CA ASP A 80 5.00 15.84 -16.35
C ASP A 80 4.97 17.05 -17.29
N GLY A 81 3.79 17.68 -17.38
CA GLY A 81 3.63 18.90 -18.21
C GLY A 81 4.43 20.10 -17.69
N ARG A 82 4.89 20.06 -16.44
CA ARG A 82 5.67 21.14 -15.79
C ARG A 82 7.17 20.87 -15.80
N ASP A 83 7.55 19.60 -15.69
CA ASP A 83 8.96 19.15 -15.78
C ASP A 83 9.08 18.01 -16.78
N ARG A 84 9.58 18.32 -17.98
CA ARG A 84 9.78 17.33 -19.06
C ARG A 84 10.71 16.18 -18.69
N ARG A 85 11.50 16.31 -17.63
CA ARG A 85 12.41 15.25 -17.12
C ARG A 85 11.72 14.30 -16.14
N ALA A 86 10.58 14.72 -15.58
CA ALA A 86 9.83 13.92 -14.62
C ALA A 86 8.85 12.98 -15.35
N VAL A 87 8.87 11.71 -14.93
CA VAL A 87 7.90 10.70 -15.35
C VAL A 87 6.93 10.49 -14.21
N LEU A 88 5.64 10.58 -14.52
CA LEU A 88 4.55 10.29 -13.60
C LEU A 88 3.98 8.90 -13.90
N ALA A 89 3.57 8.20 -12.87
CA ALA A 89 2.68 7.06 -12.97
C ALA A 89 1.23 7.56 -12.82
N LEU A 90 0.37 7.23 -13.77
CA LEU A 90 -1.06 7.58 -13.81
C LEU A 90 -1.89 6.30 -13.73
N ILE A 91 -2.82 6.22 -12.76
CA ILE A 91 -3.73 5.08 -12.65
C ILE A 91 -4.78 5.11 -13.76
N THR A 92 -4.99 3.98 -14.42
CA THR A 92 -6.02 3.80 -15.46
C THR A 92 -7.40 3.56 -14.84
N ALA A 93 -8.46 3.56 -15.67
CA ALA A 93 -9.79 3.16 -15.23
C ALA A 93 -9.79 1.70 -14.74
N GLU A 94 -9.11 0.80 -15.46
CA GLU A 94 -8.93 -0.60 -15.06
C GLU A 94 -8.16 -0.72 -13.74
N GLY A 95 -7.05 0.02 -13.60
CA GLY A 95 -6.29 0.08 -12.35
C GLY A 95 -7.14 0.50 -11.16
N ARG A 96 -8.09 1.42 -11.34
CA ARG A 96 -9.03 1.82 -10.27
C ARG A 96 -10.02 0.71 -9.90
N LEU A 97 -10.50 -0.06 -10.87
CA LEU A 97 -11.38 -1.22 -10.62
C LEU A 97 -10.62 -2.31 -9.86
N VAL A 98 -9.42 -2.63 -10.33
CA VAL A 98 -8.56 -3.64 -9.69
C VAL A 98 -8.14 -3.22 -8.29
N ALA A 99 -7.79 -1.95 -8.07
CA ALA A 99 -7.48 -1.43 -6.74
C ALA A 99 -8.62 -1.65 -5.73
N ARG A 100 -9.87 -1.37 -6.13
CA ARG A 100 -11.05 -1.62 -5.28
C ARG A 100 -11.22 -3.10 -4.98
N ARG A 101 -11.19 -3.94 -6.02
CA ARG A 101 -11.35 -5.39 -5.87
C ARG A 101 -10.25 -6.01 -4.99
N ALA A 102 -9.01 -5.57 -5.15
CA ALA A 102 -7.90 -5.98 -4.30
C ALA A 102 -8.13 -5.59 -2.83
N SER A 103 -8.61 -4.37 -2.59
CA SER A 103 -8.94 -3.92 -1.22
C SER A 103 -10.07 -4.74 -0.61
N GLU A 104 -11.10 -5.10 -1.38
CA GLU A 104 -12.20 -5.97 -0.93
C GLU A 104 -11.69 -7.37 -0.55
N LEU A 105 -10.81 -7.97 -1.37
CA LEU A 105 -10.22 -9.27 -1.08
C LEU A 105 -9.36 -9.24 0.20
N LEU A 106 -8.50 -8.24 0.33
CA LEU A 106 -7.63 -8.09 1.49
C LEU A 106 -8.41 -7.81 2.77
N ASN A 107 -9.43 -6.93 2.72
CA ASN A 107 -10.30 -6.65 3.86
C ASN A 107 -11.10 -7.90 4.27
N GLY A 108 -11.64 -8.65 3.30
CA GLY A 108 -12.38 -9.89 3.58
C GLY A 108 -11.54 -10.99 4.23
N ALA A 109 -10.21 -10.89 4.13
CA ALA A 109 -9.26 -11.81 4.74
C ALA A 109 -8.46 -11.18 5.90
N ASP A 110 -8.96 -10.07 6.49
CA ASP A 110 -8.28 -9.31 7.55
C ASP A 110 -6.79 -9.04 7.25
N PHE A 111 -6.47 -8.73 5.99
CA PHE A 111 -5.09 -8.56 5.51
C PHE A 111 -4.15 -9.72 5.87
N GLY A 112 -4.67 -10.95 5.91
CA GLY A 112 -3.89 -12.13 6.25
C GLY A 112 -3.42 -12.20 7.72
N MET A 113 -3.95 -11.33 8.57
CA MET A 113 -3.54 -11.21 9.98
C MET A 113 -4.21 -12.24 10.91
N ALA A 114 -5.20 -13.01 10.42
CA ALA A 114 -5.73 -14.11 11.24
C ALA A 114 -4.58 -15.06 11.67
N PRO A 115 -4.53 -15.51 12.93
CA PRO A 115 -5.57 -15.52 13.95
C PRO A 115 -5.51 -14.36 14.97
N LEU A 116 -4.87 -13.22 14.65
CA LEU A 116 -4.83 -12.08 15.57
C LEU A 116 -6.18 -11.36 15.58
N ASP A 117 -6.71 -11.11 16.76
CA ASP A 117 -7.87 -10.23 16.93
C ASP A 117 -7.49 -8.75 16.87
N ALA A 118 -8.48 -7.87 16.91
CA ALA A 118 -8.28 -6.42 16.84
C ALA A 118 -7.36 -5.90 17.94
N ALA A 119 -7.53 -6.38 19.18
CA ALA A 119 -6.71 -5.95 20.31
C ALA A 119 -5.24 -6.39 20.16
N ALA A 120 -5.00 -7.61 19.65
CA ALA A 120 -3.66 -8.08 19.33
C ALA A 120 -3.01 -7.27 18.21
N CYS A 121 -3.76 -6.90 17.18
CA CYS A 121 -3.28 -6.02 16.10
C CYS A 121 -2.92 -4.62 16.61
N GLU A 122 -3.75 -4.02 17.47
CA GLU A 122 -3.48 -2.73 18.10
C GLU A 122 -2.22 -2.76 18.97
N ASN A 123 -2.06 -3.81 19.79
CA ASN A 123 -0.86 -3.99 20.61
C ASN A 123 0.41 -4.17 19.76
N LEU A 124 0.31 -4.93 18.67
CA LEU A 124 1.42 -5.10 17.73
C LEU A 124 1.80 -3.77 17.08
N TYR A 125 0.82 -3.01 16.61
CA TYR A 125 1.03 -1.68 16.03
C TYR A 125 1.71 -0.74 17.04
N ALA A 126 1.19 -0.64 18.26
CA ALA A 126 1.76 0.19 19.32
C ALA A 126 3.20 -0.20 19.66
N SER A 127 3.49 -1.51 19.70
CA SER A 127 4.83 -2.04 19.99
C SER A 127 5.85 -1.72 18.88
N LEU A 128 5.43 -1.66 17.62
CA LEU A 128 6.30 -1.37 16.47
C LEU A 128 6.44 0.13 16.19
N THR A 129 5.50 0.96 16.67
CA THR A 129 5.48 2.41 16.45
C THR A 129 6.80 3.12 16.83
N PRO A 130 7.39 2.89 18.02
CA PRO A 130 8.66 3.55 18.40
C PRO A 130 9.82 3.14 17.48
N LEU A 131 9.87 1.89 17.05
CA LEU A 131 10.91 1.40 16.15
C LEU A 131 10.83 2.10 14.78
N ARG A 132 9.61 2.24 14.23
CA ARG A 132 9.36 2.87 12.95
C ARG A 132 9.63 4.37 12.99
N ALA A 133 9.19 5.07 14.03
CA ALA A 133 9.47 6.48 14.23
C ALA A 133 10.98 6.76 14.38
N GLY A 134 11.70 5.92 15.12
CA GLY A 134 13.16 6.01 15.26
C GLY A 134 13.91 5.79 13.94
N ALA A 135 13.31 5.10 12.97
CA ALA A 135 13.83 4.93 11.61
C ALA A 135 13.41 6.07 10.64
N GLY A 136 12.63 7.06 11.10
CA GLY A 136 12.16 8.17 10.27
C GLY A 136 11.02 7.80 9.32
N ASP A 137 10.27 6.71 9.59
CA ASP A 137 9.14 6.28 8.79
C ASP A 137 7.98 7.31 8.86
N TYR A 138 7.76 7.91 10.03
CA TYR A 138 6.84 9.04 10.26
C TYR A 138 7.17 9.73 11.60
N GLU A 139 6.69 10.95 11.79
CA GLU A 139 6.73 11.59 13.11
C GLU A 139 5.66 10.97 14.02
N LEU A 140 5.97 10.79 15.32
CA LEU A 140 5.02 10.20 16.29
C LEU A 140 3.70 10.99 16.40
N ALA A 141 3.74 12.30 16.11
CA ALA A 141 2.56 13.16 16.06
C ALA A 141 1.62 12.83 14.88
N ASP A 142 2.15 12.27 13.79
CA ASP A 142 1.43 11.92 12.56
C ASP A 142 1.05 10.44 12.53
N ALA A 143 1.38 9.68 13.58
CA ALA A 143 0.98 8.27 13.66
C ALA A 143 -0.56 8.18 13.65
N PRO A 144 -1.16 7.41 12.71
CA PRO A 144 -2.61 7.23 12.70
C PRO A 144 -3.05 6.66 14.05
N ALA A 145 -4.11 7.25 14.63
CA ALA A 145 -4.69 6.72 15.87
C ALA A 145 -5.11 5.26 15.62
N ALA A 146 -4.78 4.39 16.57
CA ALA A 146 -5.24 3.01 16.53
C ALA A 146 -6.79 3.02 16.44
N GLY A 147 -7.34 2.57 15.32
CA GLY A 147 -8.79 2.52 15.09
C GLY A 147 -9.34 3.30 13.90
N ASP A 148 -8.62 4.27 13.31
CA ASP A 148 -9.17 5.09 12.21
C ASP A 148 -9.22 4.38 10.83
N GLY A 149 -8.67 3.19 10.71
CA GLY A 149 -8.62 2.45 9.44
C GLY A 149 -9.96 1.92 8.93
N GLN A 150 -10.95 1.75 9.80
CA GLN A 150 -12.24 1.12 9.42
C GLN A 150 -13.36 2.09 9.05
N GLN A 151 -13.27 3.38 9.38
CA GLN A 151 -14.40 4.31 9.18
C GLN A 151 -14.35 5.16 7.91
N ARG A 152 -13.25 5.18 7.15
CA ARG A 152 -13.16 6.07 5.97
C ARG A 152 -13.69 5.48 4.66
N VAL A 153 -14.08 4.21 4.61
CA VAL A 153 -14.63 3.58 3.39
C VAL A 153 -16.16 3.66 3.32
N SER A 154 -16.85 3.93 4.44
CA SER A 154 -18.32 3.81 4.53
C SER A 154 -19.14 5.10 4.36
N SER A 155 -18.54 6.30 4.18
CA SER A 155 -19.32 7.55 4.23
C SER A 155 -19.24 8.46 2.99
N ARG A 156 -18.88 7.95 1.81
CA ARG A 156 -19.03 8.69 0.54
C ARG A 156 -19.67 7.86 -0.58
N GLY A 157 -20.82 7.36 -0.33
CA GLY A 157 -21.67 6.73 -1.34
C GLY A 157 -23.12 6.78 -0.89
N VAL A 158 -23.82 7.86 -1.14
CA VAL A 158 -25.23 8.04 -1.48
C VAL A 158 -25.62 9.49 -1.17
N ALA A 159 -25.56 10.34 -2.16
CA ALA A 159 -26.51 11.45 -2.32
C ALA A 159 -26.47 11.89 -3.80
N ARG A 160 -27.52 11.48 -4.50
CA ARG A 160 -28.22 12.04 -5.68
C ARG A 160 -27.37 12.69 -6.77
#